data_2e7ac7a022a30e9092e2e45fa7899fd2
#
_entry.id   2e7ac7a022a30e9092e2e45fa7899fd2
#
_cell.length_a   1.000
_cell.length_b   1.000
_cell.length_c   1.000
_cell.angle_alpha   90.00
_cell.angle_beta   90.00
_cell.angle_gamma   90.00
#
_symmetry.space_group_name_H-M   'P 1'
#
loop_
_entity.id
_entity.type
_entity.pdbx_description
1 polymer ?
#
loop_
_entity_poly.entity_id
_entity_poly.type
_entity_poly.pdbx_seq_one_letter_code
_entity_poly.pdbx_strand_id
1 'polypeptide(L)'
;MKFVSSRELRISPGTVWRKLDQEKDLVITSNGRPVGVLTLANEDSLEDVLASLRAGRAQRAAMTLRRAAVARGLNKWSDKDIQDVIRKGRQANRRIAAGGRR
;
A
#
# COMPACT_ATOMS: atom_id res chain seq x y z
N MET A 1 -2.52 5.65 15.59
CA MET A 1 -1.65 6.06 14.46
C MET A 1 -1.34 7.53 14.60
N LYS A 2 -0.09 7.89 14.50
CA LYS A 2 0.35 9.28 14.63
C LYS A 2 0.89 9.83 13.32
N PHE A 3 1.02 11.13 13.24
CA PHE A 3 1.48 11.84 12.08
C PHE A 3 2.91 12.33 12.27
N VAL A 4 3.69 12.31 11.20
CA VAL A 4 5.05 12.82 11.15
C VAL A 4 5.18 13.63 9.88
N SER A 5 5.77 14.84 9.95
CA SER A 5 6.03 15.61 8.75
C SER A 5 7.25 15.08 7.99
N SER A 6 7.27 15.32 6.69
CA SER A 6 8.45 15.01 5.86
C SER A 6 9.69 15.76 6.36
N ARG A 7 9.49 16.95 6.91
CA ARG A 7 10.57 17.74 7.50
C ARG A 7 11.16 17.05 8.74
N GLU A 8 10.32 16.53 9.65
CA GLU A 8 10.80 15.78 10.82
C GLU A 8 11.61 14.55 10.41
N LEU A 9 11.13 13.83 9.41
CA LEU A 9 11.82 12.66 8.87
C LEU A 9 13.21 13.01 8.35
N ARG A 10 13.36 14.17 7.75
CA ARG A 10 14.63 14.64 7.20
C ARG A 10 15.57 15.21 8.26
N ILE A 11 15.04 15.98 9.22
CA ILE A 11 15.84 16.68 10.22
C ILE A 11 16.16 15.81 11.43
N SER A 12 15.18 15.03 11.89
CA SER A 12 15.30 14.21 13.11
C SER A 12 14.88 12.77 12.86
N PRO A 13 15.57 12.04 11.96
CA PRO A 13 15.17 10.67 11.62
C PRO A 13 15.18 9.73 12.83
N GLY A 14 16.13 9.89 13.75
CA GLY A 14 16.17 9.04 14.95
C GLY A 14 14.93 9.14 15.83
N THR A 15 14.36 10.34 15.96
CA THR A 15 13.11 10.56 16.68
C THR A 15 11.94 9.87 15.97
N VAL A 16 11.92 9.95 14.65
CA VAL A 16 10.88 9.31 13.84
C VAL A 16 10.94 7.79 13.99
N TRP A 17 12.15 7.20 13.97
CA TRP A 17 12.31 5.75 14.14
C TRP A 17 11.85 5.28 15.53
N ARG A 18 12.08 6.05 16.56
CA ARG A 18 11.58 5.74 17.91
C ARG A 18 10.05 5.80 17.98
N LYS A 19 9.44 6.81 17.36
CA LYS A 19 7.99 6.88 17.23
C LYS A 19 7.42 5.68 16.47
N LEU A 20 8.06 5.31 15.39
CA LEU A 20 7.66 4.16 14.58
C LEU A 20 7.69 2.87 15.39
N ASP A 21 8.71 2.68 16.21
CA ASP A 21 8.83 1.52 17.09
C ASP A 21 7.69 1.45 18.11
N GLN A 22 7.28 2.58 18.64
CA GLN A 22 6.18 2.67 19.61
C GLN A 22 4.81 2.52 18.98
N GLU A 23 4.58 3.21 17.86
CA GLU A 23 3.25 3.31 17.23
C GLU A 23 3.00 2.22 16.19
N LYS A 24 4.02 1.58 15.68
CA LYS A 24 4.02 0.56 14.61
C LYS A 24 3.72 1.13 13.23
N ASP A 25 2.88 2.13 13.11
CA ASP A 25 2.57 2.82 11.86
C ASP A 25 2.56 4.33 12.07
N LEU A 26 3.11 5.07 11.10
CA LEU A 26 3.09 6.53 11.09
C LEU A 26 2.62 7.03 9.73
N VAL A 27 1.82 8.09 9.73
CA VAL A 27 1.44 8.78 8.51
C VAL A 27 2.43 9.91 8.25
N ILE A 28 3.02 9.93 7.06
CA ILE A 28 3.93 11.00 6.65
C ILE A 28 3.11 12.09 5.95
N THR A 29 3.29 13.33 6.40
CA THR A 29 2.62 14.48 5.80
C THR A 29 3.63 15.41 5.16
N SER A 30 3.20 16.12 4.12
CA SER A 30 3.95 17.21 3.50
C SER A 30 2.98 18.37 3.29
N ASN A 31 3.33 19.54 3.81
CA ASN A 31 2.47 20.73 3.77
C ASN A 31 1.06 20.45 4.32
N GLY A 32 0.98 19.67 5.40
CA GLY A 32 -0.28 19.31 6.05
C GLY A 32 -1.10 18.24 5.33
N ARG A 33 -0.60 17.67 4.24
CA ARG A 33 -1.30 16.64 3.47
C ARG A 33 -0.61 15.28 3.61
N PRO A 34 -1.36 14.19 3.78
CA PRO A 34 -0.77 12.85 3.80
C PRO A 34 -0.13 12.52 2.46
N VAL A 35 1.10 12.05 2.49
CA VAL A 35 1.83 11.63 1.28
C VAL A 35 2.30 10.18 1.35
N GLY A 36 2.29 9.58 2.52
CA GLY A 36 2.73 8.20 2.66
C GLY A 36 2.49 7.65 4.06
N VAL A 37 2.82 6.40 4.22
CA VAL A 37 2.73 5.68 5.49
C VAL A 37 4.04 4.93 5.72
N LEU A 38 4.57 5.02 6.94
CA LEU A 38 5.67 4.18 7.39
C LEU A 38 5.10 3.04 8.23
N THR A 39 5.49 1.84 7.93
CA THR A 39 5.11 0.64 8.68
C THR A 39 6.36 -0.01 9.25
N LEU A 40 6.31 -0.34 10.54
CA LEU A 40 7.42 -1.02 11.20
C LEU A 40 7.60 -2.42 10.60
N ALA A 41 8.83 -2.73 10.23
CA ALA A 41 9.22 -4.06 9.74
C ALA A 41 10.65 -4.35 10.17
N ASN A 42 10.97 -5.63 10.32
CA ASN A 42 12.32 -6.10 10.54
C ASN A 42 12.64 -7.18 9.50
N GLU A 43 13.84 -7.76 9.57
CA GLU A 43 14.27 -8.79 8.62
C GLU A 43 13.32 -10.00 8.61
N ASP A 44 12.83 -10.41 9.77
CA ASP A 44 11.95 -11.57 9.91
C ASP A 44 10.52 -11.31 9.42
N SER A 45 10.02 -10.08 9.58
CA SER A 45 8.64 -9.72 9.25
C SER A 45 8.47 -9.03 7.90
N LEU A 46 9.56 -8.63 7.24
CA LEU A 46 9.52 -7.80 6.03
C LEU A 46 8.66 -8.42 4.92
N GLU A 47 8.85 -9.70 4.64
CA GLU A 47 8.10 -10.38 3.57
C GLU A 47 6.60 -10.42 3.88
N ASP A 48 6.23 -10.66 5.13
CA ASP A 48 4.83 -10.67 5.55
C ASP A 48 4.20 -9.28 5.45
N VAL A 49 4.92 -8.24 5.84
CA VAL A 49 4.47 -6.85 5.72
C VAL A 49 4.25 -6.49 4.25
N LEU A 50 5.21 -6.82 3.38
CA LEU A 50 5.09 -6.55 1.95
C LEU A 50 3.92 -7.31 1.33
N ALA A 51 3.72 -8.58 1.71
CA ALA A 51 2.59 -9.37 1.24
C ALA A 51 1.25 -8.74 1.64
N SER A 52 1.15 -8.27 2.88
CA SER A 52 -0.05 -7.58 3.38
C SER A 52 -0.34 -6.28 2.61
N LEU A 53 0.69 -5.50 2.32
CA LEU A 53 0.55 -4.27 1.53
C LEU A 53 0.08 -4.56 0.11
N ARG A 54 0.63 -5.58 -0.53
CA ARG A 54 0.21 -6.00 -1.88
C ARG A 54 -1.23 -6.48 -1.89
N ALA A 55 -1.63 -7.29 -0.92
CA ALA A 55 -3.00 -7.76 -0.78
C ALA A 55 -3.98 -6.59 -0.59
N GLY A 56 -3.62 -5.61 0.24
CA GLY A 56 -4.43 -4.42 0.44
C GLY A 56 -4.61 -3.59 -0.84
N ARG A 57 -3.56 -3.45 -1.64
CA ARG A 57 -3.63 -2.77 -2.93
C ARG A 57 -4.55 -3.50 -3.91
N ALA A 58 -4.47 -4.83 -3.96
CA ALA A 58 -5.32 -5.65 -4.82
C ALA A 58 -6.80 -5.50 -4.42
N GLN A 59 -7.11 -5.50 -3.14
CA GLN A 59 -8.46 -5.27 -2.64
C GLN A 59 -9.00 -3.90 -3.02
N ARG A 60 -8.20 -2.86 -2.89
CA ARG A 60 -8.59 -1.50 -3.28
C ARG A 60 -8.85 -1.39 -4.77
N ALA A 61 -8.01 -2.02 -5.59
CA ALA A 61 -8.21 -2.06 -7.05
C ALA A 61 -9.53 -2.75 -7.40
N ALA A 62 -9.85 -3.88 -6.76
CA ALA A 62 -11.11 -4.58 -6.95
C ALA A 62 -12.32 -3.72 -6.57
N MET A 63 -12.24 -3.03 -5.43
CA MET A 63 -13.30 -2.12 -4.99
C MET A 63 -13.49 -0.97 -5.97
N THR A 64 -12.43 -0.39 -6.49
CA THR A 64 -12.47 0.69 -7.48
C THR A 64 -13.14 0.22 -8.76
N LEU A 65 -12.80 -0.98 -9.23
CA LEU A 65 -13.43 -1.58 -10.42
C LEU A 65 -14.92 -1.83 -10.21
N ARG A 66 -15.32 -2.34 -9.05
CA ARG A 66 -16.73 -2.55 -8.71
C ARG A 66 -17.51 -1.24 -8.72
N ARG A 67 -16.97 -0.20 -8.10
CA ARG A 67 -17.59 1.13 -8.09
C ARG A 67 -17.73 1.70 -9.50
N ALA A 68 -16.70 1.57 -10.32
CA ALA A 68 -16.72 2.01 -11.71
C ALA A 68 -17.74 1.22 -12.52
N ALA A 69 -17.83 -0.10 -12.32
CA ALA A 69 -18.80 -0.95 -12.99
C ALA A 69 -20.23 -0.57 -12.63
N VAL A 70 -20.51 -0.34 -11.34
CA VAL A 70 -21.83 0.10 -10.87
C VAL A 70 -22.18 1.47 -11.47
N ALA A 71 -21.26 2.43 -11.45
CA ALA A 71 -21.46 3.78 -11.99
C ALA A 71 -21.76 3.78 -13.49
N ARG A 72 -21.20 2.80 -14.23
CA ARG A 72 -21.41 2.66 -15.68
C ARG A 72 -22.57 1.72 -16.05
N GLY A 73 -23.28 1.17 -15.07
CA GLY A 73 -24.31 0.17 -15.31
C GLY A 73 -23.75 -1.21 -15.71
N LEU A 74 -22.48 -1.48 -15.42
CA LEU A 74 -21.81 -2.74 -15.73
C LEU A 74 -21.80 -3.72 -14.55
N ASN A 75 -22.82 -3.64 -13.69
CA ASN A 75 -22.98 -4.54 -12.54
C ASN A 75 -23.27 -6.00 -12.91
N LYS A 76 -23.13 -6.35 -14.20
CA LYS A 76 -23.20 -7.72 -14.70
C LYS A 76 -21.86 -8.46 -14.68
N TRP A 77 -20.79 -7.81 -14.24
CA TRP A 77 -19.50 -8.47 -14.11
C TRP A 77 -19.58 -9.54 -13.02
N SER A 78 -19.19 -10.76 -13.36
CA SER A 78 -19.12 -11.85 -12.41
C SER A 78 -17.91 -11.70 -11.50
N ASP A 79 -17.94 -12.34 -10.34
CA ASP A 79 -16.78 -12.38 -9.44
C ASP A 79 -15.55 -12.96 -10.13
N LYS A 80 -15.76 -13.91 -11.05
CA LYS A 80 -14.70 -14.50 -11.85
C LYS A 80 -14.00 -13.46 -12.73
N ASP A 81 -14.75 -12.56 -13.37
CA ASP A 81 -14.19 -11.50 -14.21
C ASP A 81 -13.32 -10.55 -13.38
N ILE A 82 -13.79 -10.18 -12.20
CA ILE A 82 -13.05 -9.34 -11.27
C ILE A 82 -11.78 -10.04 -10.80
N GLN A 83 -11.85 -11.32 -10.50
CA GLN A 83 -10.69 -12.12 -10.06
C GLN A 83 -9.65 -12.25 -11.16
N ASP A 84 -10.06 -12.40 -12.41
CA ASP A 84 -9.14 -12.45 -13.55
C ASP A 84 -8.36 -11.14 -13.70
N VAL A 85 -9.02 -9.99 -13.53
CA VAL A 85 -8.37 -8.68 -13.56
C VAL A 85 -7.34 -8.56 -12.42
N ILE A 86 -7.69 -8.99 -11.23
CA ILE A 86 -6.79 -8.98 -10.08
C ILE A 86 -5.57 -9.86 -10.33
N ARG A 87 -5.76 -11.05 -10.87
CA ARG A 87 -4.69 -12.00 -11.21
C ARG A 87 -3.72 -11.40 -12.22
N LYS A 88 -4.22 -10.78 -13.27
CA LYS A 88 -3.40 -10.09 -14.26
C LYS A 88 -2.59 -8.96 -13.65
N GLY A 89 -3.17 -8.19 -12.76
CA GLY A 89 -2.48 -7.13 -12.03
C GLY A 89 -1.34 -7.68 -11.16
N ARG A 90 -1.58 -8.79 -10.46
CA ARG A 90 -0.54 -9.45 -9.65
C ARG A 90 0.62 -9.96 -10.50
N GLN A 91 0.34 -10.55 -11.65
CA GLN A 91 1.37 -11.03 -12.57
C GLN A 91 2.23 -9.88 -13.10
N ALA A 92 1.60 -8.76 -13.47
CA ALA A 92 2.32 -7.57 -13.90
C ALA A 92 3.22 -7.03 -12.79
N ASN A 93 2.74 -6.96 -11.55
CA ASN A 93 3.52 -6.52 -10.40
C ASN A 93 4.70 -7.45 -10.10
N ARG A 94 4.53 -8.76 -10.24
CA ARG A 94 5.63 -9.72 -10.07
C ARG A 94 6.72 -9.51 -11.11
N ARG A 95 6.36 -9.28 -12.37
CA ARG A 95 7.32 -9.00 -13.44
C ARG A 95 8.11 -7.73 -13.16
N ILE A 96 7.45 -6.68 -12.71
CA ILE A 96 8.11 -5.42 -12.35
C ILE A 96 9.06 -5.64 -11.17
N ALA A 97 8.63 -6.34 -10.13
CA ALA A 97 9.44 -6.64 -8.96
C ALA A 97 10.66 -7.51 -9.32
N ALA A 98 10.48 -8.51 -10.19
CA ALA A 98 11.59 -9.36 -10.66
C ALA A 98 12.60 -8.58 -11.51
N GLY A 99 12.12 -7.67 -12.37
CA GLY A 99 12.98 -6.81 -13.19
C GLY A 99 13.68 -5.70 -12.42
N GLY A 100 13.15 -5.28 -11.28
CA GLY A 100 13.69 -4.21 -10.46
C GLY A 100 14.75 -4.62 -9.44
N ARG A 101 15.03 -5.89 -9.31
CA ARG A 101 16.04 -6.42 -8.39
C ARG A 101 17.42 -6.36 -9.03
N ARG A 102 18.08 -5.27 -8.86
CA ARG A 102 19.50 -5.13 -9.23
C ARG A 102 20.21 -4.23 -8.24
#